data_d0042e489dffec35c89dca07378f3ff9
#
_entry.id   d0042e489dffec35c89dca07378f3ff9
#
_cell.length_a   1.000
_cell.length_b   1.000
_cell.length_c   1.000
_cell.angle_alpha   90.00
_cell.angle_beta   90.00
_cell.angle_gamma   90.00
#
_symmetry.space_group_name_H-M   'P 1'
#
loop_
_entity.id
_entity.type
_entity.pdbx_description
1 polymer ?
#
loop_
_entity_poly.entity_id
_entity_poly.type
_entity_poly.pdbx_seq_one_letter_code
_entity_poly.pdbx_strand_id
1 'polypeptide(L)'
;IINAHDRVQVFIQGKHLVTQYREDIGDEVLFDTDQATAQVDVLVENMGRVNYGFKLNSPTQSKGIKGGVMINHQFRKGFTQYALEFKPDMLAAISYHEGPQPTQPESPHFYRFEVELDQIQDTFIDCSAYGKGCVCVNGFNLGRYWSQGPIQYLYVPSGFLKAHNEFVVFETESVPVESLNLVDQPVYRSEEEEAEA
;
A
#
# COMPACT_ATOMS: atom_id res chain seq x y z
N ILE A 1 -5.75 -6.78 -17.05
CA ILE A 1 -6.25 -5.39 -16.84
C ILE A 1 -5.67 -4.52 -17.93
N ILE A 2 -6.49 -3.70 -18.58
CA ILE A 2 -6.05 -2.88 -19.69
C ILE A 2 -5.94 -1.42 -19.25
N ASN A 3 -4.75 -0.85 -19.45
CA ASN A 3 -4.48 0.57 -19.22
C ASN A 3 -4.92 1.05 -17.83
N ALA A 4 -4.30 0.51 -16.79
CA ALA A 4 -4.45 0.99 -15.43
C ALA A 4 -3.21 1.80 -15.00
N HIS A 5 -3.34 2.62 -13.96
CA HIS A 5 -2.27 3.45 -13.39
C HIS A 5 -2.39 3.47 -11.87
N ASP A 6 -1.34 3.09 -11.15
CA ASP A 6 0.04 2.77 -11.62
C ASP A 6 0.44 1.35 -11.24
N ARG A 7 -0.20 0.77 -10.22
CA ARG A 7 0.02 -0.59 -9.71
C ARG A 7 -1.32 -1.28 -9.50
N VAL A 8 -1.38 -2.54 -9.88
CA VAL A 8 -2.59 -3.36 -9.78
C VAL A 8 -2.26 -4.66 -9.08
N GLN A 9 -3.07 -5.04 -8.11
CA GLN A 9 -3.07 -6.39 -7.54
C GLN A 9 -4.40 -7.06 -7.87
N VAL A 10 -4.33 -8.30 -8.32
CA VAL A 10 -5.50 -9.12 -8.66
C VAL A 10 -5.61 -10.25 -7.65
N PHE A 11 -6.82 -10.45 -7.16
CA PHE A 11 -7.16 -11.53 -6.23
C PHE A 11 -8.28 -12.37 -6.80
N ILE A 12 -8.18 -13.69 -6.65
CA ILE A 12 -9.22 -14.65 -6.98
C ILE A 12 -9.64 -15.34 -5.69
N GLN A 13 -10.92 -15.22 -5.34
CA GLN A 13 -11.47 -15.78 -4.09
C GLN A 13 -10.66 -15.36 -2.85
N GLY A 14 -10.25 -14.10 -2.81
CA GLY A 14 -9.45 -13.53 -1.73
C GLY A 14 -7.96 -13.90 -1.74
N LYS A 15 -7.51 -14.78 -2.65
CA LYS A 15 -6.08 -15.14 -2.77
C LYS A 15 -5.39 -14.26 -3.79
N HIS A 16 -4.23 -13.76 -3.44
CA HIS A 16 -3.39 -12.98 -4.33
C HIS A 16 -2.96 -13.82 -5.54
N LEU A 17 -3.19 -13.30 -6.74
CA LEU A 17 -2.80 -13.93 -8.00
C LEU A 17 -1.56 -13.26 -8.59
N VAL A 18 -1.57 -11.94 -8.70
CA VAL A 18 -0.50 -11.18 -9.36
C VAL A 18 -0.48 -9.73 -8.89
N THR A 19 0.71 -9.16 -8.84
CA THR A 19 0.95 -7.72 -8.78
C THR A 19 1.57 -7.28 -10.09
N GLN A 20 1.00 -6.27 -10.73
CA GLN A 20 1.50 -5.67 -11.96
C GLN A 20 1.78 -4.19 -11.72
N TYR A 21 2.97 -3.77 -12.09
CA TYR A 21 3.34 -2.36 -12.18
C TYR A 21 3.07 -1.83 -13.59
N ARG A 22 3.24 -0.55 -13.77
CA ARG A 22 2.86 0.17 -15.00
C ARG A 22 3.37 -0.49 -16.29
N GLU A 23 4.57 -1.04 -16.26
CA GLU A 23 5.22 -1.70 -17.39
C GLU A 23 4.54 -3.03 -17.75
N ASP A 24 4.05 -3.75 -16.73
CA ASP A 24 3.45 -5.09 -16.86
C ASP A 24 1.92 -5.03 -17.05
N ILE A 25 1.31 -3.85 -16.82
CA ILE A 25 -0.15 -3.73 -16.92
C ILE A 25 -0.60 -3.88 -18.37
N GLY A 26 -1.37 -4.90 -18.60
CA GLY A 26 -1.82 -5.32 -19.93
C GLY A 26 -1.36 -6.73 -20.29
N ASP A 27 -0.36 -7.23 -19.62
CA ASP A 27 0.10 -8.60 -19.78
C ASP A 27 -0.98 -9.59 -19.38
N GLU A 28 -1.00 -10.70 -20.07
CA GLU A 28 -1.95 -11.78 -19.81
C GLU A 28 -1.54 -12.56 -18.58
N VAL A 29 -2.50 -12.75 -17.67
CA VAL A 29 -2.31 -13.53 -16.45
C VAL A 29 -3.21 -14.76 -16.52
N LEU A 30 -2.61 -15.94 -16.44
CA LEU A 30 -3.33 -17.20 -16.46
C LEU A 30 -3.67 -17.64 -15.04
N PHE A 31 -4.88 -18.12 -14.84
CA PHE A 31 -5.31 -18.77 -13.61
C PHE A 31 -6.33 -19.85 -13.88
N ASP A 32 -6.32 -20.88 -13.04
CA ASP A 32 -7.29 -21.94 -13.07
C ASP A 32 -8.25 -21.85 -11.89
N THR A 33 -9.50 -22.20 -12.12
CA THR A 33 -10.50 -22.36 -11.08
C THR A 33 -11.40 -23.56 -11.40
N ASP A 34 -11.63 -24.37 -10.39
CA ASP A 34 -12.57 -25.51 -10.43
C ASP A 34 -14.01 -25.08 -10.17
N GLN A 35 -14.24 -23.80 -9.86
CA GLN A 35 -15.56 -23.24 -9.57
C GLN A 35 -16.20 -22.66 -10.82
N ALA A 36 -17.51 -22.87 -10.95
CA ALA A 36 -18.29 -22.31 -12.05
C ALA A 36 -18.36 -20.76 -12.01
N THR A 37 -18.17 -20.17 -10.82
CA THR A 37 -18.09 -18.72 -10.60
C THR A 37 -16.99 -18.44 -9.61
N ALA A 38 -16.23 -17.36 -9.83
CA ALA A 38 -15.19 -16.90 -8.93
C ALA A 38 -15.33 -15.40 -8.70
N GLN A 39 -15.11 -14.98 -7.46
CA GLN A 39 -14.97 -13.56 -7.14
C GLN A 39 -13.59 -13.08 -7.60
N VAL A 40 -13.58 -11.95 -8.28
CA VAL A 40 -12.36 -11.27 -8.72
C VAL A 40 -12.32 -9.90 -8.08
N ASP A 41 -11.30 -9.68 -7.25
CA ASP A 41 -11.04 -8.38 -6.63
C ASP A 41 -9.79 -7.76 -7.26
N VAL A 42 -9.86 -6.47 -7.50
CA VAL A 42 -8.76 -5.71 -8.13
C VAL A 42 -8.46 -4.51 -7.25
N LEU A 43 -7.29 -4.53 -6.62
CA LEU A 43 -6.78 -3.39 -5.86
C LEU A 43 -5.91 -2.53 -6.80
N VAL A 44 -6.28 -1.27 -6.96
CA VAL A 44 -5.55 -0.33 -7.81
C VAL A 44 -4.93 0.75 -6.95
N GLU A 45 -3.63 0.91 -7.07
CA GLU A 45 -2.87 1.93 -6.38
C GLU A 45 -2.40 3.02 -7.36
N ASN A 46 -2.71 4.24 -7.01
CA ASN A 46 -2.14 5.43 -7.61
C ASN A 46 -0.81 5.74 -6.90
N MET A 47 0.33 5.54 -7.56
CA MET A 47 1.67 5.74 -6.99
C MET A 47 2.11 7.21 -6.95
N GLY A 48 1.28 8.10 -7.42
CA GLY A 48 1.56 9.52 -7.37
C GLY A 48 0.68 10.29 -8.34
N ARG A 49 0.59 11.58 -8.11
CA ARG A 49 -0.13 12.48 -9.00
C ARG A 49 0.85 13.12 -9.97
N VAL A 50 0.45 13.31 -11.24
CA VAL A 50 1.23 14.14 -12.17
C VAL A 50 1.32 15.55 -11.61
N ASN A 51 2.52 16.06 -11.42
CA ASN A 51 2.77 17.33 -10.75
C ASN A 51 3.42 18.39 -11.65
N TYR A 52 3.70 18.05 -12.91
CA TYR A 52 4.36 18.97 -13.85
C TYR A 52 3.87 18.75 -15.28
N GLY A 53 3.86 19.84 -16.05
CA GLY A 53 3.58 19.84 -17.49
C GLY A 53 2.24 20.48 -17.87
N PHE A 54 2.10 20.85 -19.13
CA PHE A 54 0.93 21.58 -19.64
C PHE A 54 -0.36 20.74 -19.66
N LYS A 55 -0.25 19.42 -19.57
CA LYS A 55 -1.40 18.50 -19.50
C LYS A 55 -1.81 18.12 -18.07
N LEU A 56 -1.32 18.81 -17.04
CA LEU A 56 -1.51 18.45 -15.63
C LEU A 56 -2.98 18.14 -15.28
N ASN A 57 -3.91 18.95 -15.80
CA ASN A 57 -5.35 18.80 -15.54
C ASN A 57 -6.10 18.06 -16.66
N SER A 58 -5.38 17.45 -17.60
CA SER A 58 -6.02 16.71 -18.70
C SER A 58 -6.65 15.42 -18.18
N PRO A 59 -7.83 15.01 -18.69
CA PRO A 59 -8.41 13.70 -18.41
C PRO A 59 -7.47 12.52 -18.73
N THR A 60 -6.51 12.71 -19.64
CA THR A 60 -5.49 11.71 -19.96
C THR A 60 -4.53 11.43 -18.81
N GLN A 61 -4.42 12.35 -17.83
CA GLN A 61 -3.56 12.22 -16.65
C GLN A 61 -4.29 11.65 -15.43
N SER A 62 -5.59 11.34 -15.55
CA SER A 62 -6.32 10.68 -14.48
C SER A 62 -5.77 9.27 -14.23
N LYS A 63 -5.82 8.81 -12.98
CA LYS A 63 -5.36 7.50 -12.52
C LYS A 63 -6.54 6.52 -12.40
N GLY A 64 -6.26 5.24 -12.16
CA GLY A 64 -7.24 4.18 -12.07
C GLY A 64 -7.27 3.27 -13.29
N ILE A 65 -8.30 2.45 -13.43
CA ILE A 65 -8.49 1.55 -14.59
C ILE A 65 -9.18 2.35 -15.71
N LYS A 66 -8.49 2.52 -16.83
CA LYS A 66 -9.00 3.29 -17.97
C LYS A 66 -9.50 2.42 -19.11
N GLY A 67 -8.85 1.27 -19.37
CA GLY A 67 -9.17 0.39 -20.49
C GLY A 67 -10.12 -0.74 -20.12
N GLY A 68 -10.33 -1.00 -18.83
CA GLY A 68 -11.23 -2.03 -18.33
C GLY A 68 -10.55 -3.35 -17.96
N VAL A 69 -11.38 -4.32 -17.59
CA VAL A 69 -10.96 -5.68 -17.20
C VAL A 69 -11.46 -6.67 -18.24
N MET A 70 -10.56 -7.51 -18.75
CA MET A 70 -10.89 -8.60 -19.67
C MET A 70 -10.63 -9.94 -19.00
N ILE A 71 -11.55 -10.89 -19.20
CA ILE A 71 -11.39 -12.30 -18.84
C ILE A 71 -11.76 -13.12 -20.06
N ASN A 72 -10.90 -14.02 -20.48
CA ASN A 72 -11.06 -14.82 -21.71
C ASN A 72 -11.38 -13.93 -22.93
N HIS A 73 -10.60 -12.87 -23.12
CA HIS A 73 -10.73 -11.90 -24.21
C HIS A 73 -12.08 -11.17 -24.29
N GLN A 74 -12.86 -11.20 -23.20
CA GLN A 74 -14.14 -10.49 -23.10
C GLN A 74 -14.10 -9.44 -22.00
N PHE A 75 -14.54 -8.22 -22.31
CA PHE A 75 -14.70 -7.19 -21.31
C PHE A 75 -15.75 -7.56 -20.28
N ARG A 76 -15.41 -7.43 -19.02
CA ARG A 76 -16.32 -7.61 -17.89
C ARG A 76 -16.81 -6.27 -17.40
N LYS A 77 -18.08 -6.24 -17.00
CA LYS A 77 -18.78 -5.06 -16.48
C LYS A 77 -19.45 -5.40 -15.15
N GLY A 78 -19.95 -4.38 -14.47
CA GLY A 78 -20.71 -4.57 -13.23
C GLY A 78 -19.83 -4.69 -11.98
N PHE A 79 -18.61 -4.15 -12.02
CA PHE A 79 -17.76 -4.05 -10.84
C PHE A 79 -18.33 -3.05 -9.84
N THR A 80 -18.30 -3.40 -8.56
CA THR A 80 -18.51 -2.45 -7.48
C THR A 80 -17.16 -1.81 -7.15
N GLN A 81 -17.13 -0.49 -7.01
CA GLN A 81 -15.91 0.26 -6.74
C GLN A 81 -15.97 0.82 -5.32
N TYR A 82 -14.86 0.69 -4.60
CA TYR A 82 -14.67 1.20 -3.26
C TYR A 82 -13.47 2.13 -3.23
N ALA A 83 -13.63 3.32 -2.67
CA ALA A 83 -12.53 4.23 -2.38
C ALA A 83 -11.94 3.90 -1.00
N LEU A 84 -10.63 3.62 -0.94
CA LEU A 84 -9.91 3.38 0.31
C LEU A 84 -9.25 4.69 0.76
N GLU A 85 -9.95 5.48 1.54
CA GLU A 85 -9.53 6.85 1.86
C GLU A 85 -8.63 6.96 3.10
N PHE A 86 -8.43 5.89 3.87
CA PHE A 86 -7.65 5.87 5.12
C PHE A 86 -8.05 7.00 6.10
N LYS A 87 -9.34 7.29 6.17
CA LYS A 87 -9.88 8.21 7.17
C LYS A 87 -9.99 7.54 8.55
N PRO A 88 -9.98 8.30 9.65
CA PRO A 88 -10.09 7.74 10.99
C PRO A 88 -11.26 6.77 11.16
N ASP A 89 -12.43 7.09 10.61
CA ASP A 89 -13.62 6.22 10.68
C ASP A 89 -13.41 4.87 9.99
N MET A 90 -12.72 4.87 8.85
CA MET A 90 -12.38 3.63 8.14
C MET A 90 -11.37 2.81 8.94
N LEU A 91 -10.32 3.44 9.48
CA LEU A 91 -9.31 2.75 10.28
C LEU A 91 -9.90 2.17 11.57
N ALA A 92 -10.81 2.89 12.22
CA ALA A 92 -11.51 2.43 13.42
C ALA A 92 -12.48 1.26 13.14
N ALA A 93 -12.95 1.11 11.91
CA ALA A 93 -13.85 0.02 11.51
C ALA A 93 -13.11 -1.29 11.18
N ILE A 94 -11.77 -1.26 11.10
CA ILE A 94 -10.97 -2.47 10.82
C ILE A 94 -10.97 -3.37 12.05
N SER A 95 -11.32 -4.64 11.85
CA SER A 95 -11.19 -5.65 12.89
C SER A 95 -9.78 -6.22 12.91
N TYR A 96 -9.07 -6.01 14.00
CA TYR A 96 -7.74 -6.58 14.22
C TYR A 96 -7.83 -7.86 15.02
N HIS A 97 -6.98 -8.81 14.71
CA HIS A 97 -6.84 -10.06 15.46
C HIS A 97 -5.53 -10.04 16.23
N GLU A 98 -5.59 -10.37 17.51
CA GLU A 98 -4.40 -10.61 18.32
C GLU A 98 -3.83 -12.01 18.01
N GLY A 99 -2.52 -12.10 17.91
CA GLY A 99 -1.86 -13.39 17.71
C GLY A 99 -0.60 -13.29 16.85
N PRO A 100 0.04 -14.43 16.60
CA PRO A 100 1.21 -14.49 15.75
C PRO A 100 0.85 -14.04 14.33
N GLN A 101 1.69 -13.18 13.80
CA GLN A 101 1.52 -12.68 12.43
C GLN A 101 1.84 -13.78 11.42
N PRO A 102 1.17 -13.79 10.26
CA PRO A 102 1.53 -14.72 9.20
C PRO A 102 2.96 -14.43 8.74
N THR A 103 3.78 -15.47 8.65
CA THR A 103 5.18 -15.37 8.20
C THR A 103 5.28 -14.96 6.73
N GLN A 104 4.24 -15.21 5.94
CA GLN A 104 4.10 -14.77 4.57
C GLN A 104 2.64 -14.40 4.33
N PRO A 105 2.27 -13.14 4.49
CA PRO A 105 0.91 -12.70 4.18
C PRO A 105 0.64 -12.81 2.68
N GLU A 106 -0.45 -13.48 2.30
CA GLU A 106 -0.84 -13.67 0.89
C GLU A 106 -1.57 -12.46 0.29
N SER A 107 -1.91 -11.46 1.09
CA SER A 107 -2.69 -10.29 0.69
C SER A 107 -2.26 -9.04 1.46
N PRO A 108 -2.65 -7.83 1.03
CA PRO A 108 -2.43 -6.63 1.81
C PRO A 108 -2.98 -6.76 3.23
N HIS A 109 -2.25 -6.26 4.20
CA HIS A 109 -2.58 -6.37 5.62
C HIS A 109 -2.55 -5.01 6.31
N PHE A 110 -3.37 -4.87 7.34
CA PHE A 110 -3.29 -3.80 8.31
C PHE A 110 -2.69 -4.32 9.60
N TYR A 111 -1.65 -3.65 10.07
CA TYR A 111 -0.99 -3.92 11.35
C TYR A 111 -1.23 -2.74 12.28
N ARG A 112 -1.65 -3.02 13.52
CA ARG A 112 -1.88 -2.01 14.54
C ARG A 112 -0.88 -2.17 15.68
N PHE A 113 -0.23 -1.07 16.03
CA PHE A 113 0.70 -0.99 17.15
C PHE A 113 0.22 0.07 18.12
N GLU A 114 0.20 -0.27 19.40
CA GLU A 114 -0.01 0.66 20.49
C GLU A 114 1.33 0.95 21.14
N VAL A 115 1.71 2.24 21.18
CA VAL A 115 3.03 2.68 21.62
C VAL A 115 2.90 3.72 22.71
N GLU A 116 3.50 3.46 23.87
CA GLU A 116 3.65 4.43 24.96
C GLU A 116 4.97 5.16 24.82
N LEU A 117 4.95 6.47 24.98
CA LEU A 117 6.12 7.34 24.90
C LEU A 117 6.31 8.08 26.20
N ASP A 118 7.49 7.95 26.80
CA ASP A 118 7.91 8.70 27.98
C ASP A 118 8.21 10.18 27.65
N GLN A 119 8.65 10.43 26.42
CA GLN A 119 8.95 11.77 25.91
C GLN A 119 8.32 11.97 24.55
N ILE A 120 7.67 13.11 24.37
CA ILE A 120 7.05 13.51 23.11
C ILE A 120 8.00 14.44 22.37
N GLN A 121 8.60 13.95 21.31
CA GLN A 121 9.52 14.68 20.44
C GLN A 121 9.35 14.26 19.00
N ASP A 122 9.89 15.05 18.08
CA ASP A 122 9.93 14.67 16.67
C ASP A 122 10.75 13.38 16.51
N THR A 123 10.27 12.49 15.66
CA THR A 123 10.90 11.18 15.44
C THR A 123 10.66 10.72 14.00
N PHE A 124 11.21 9.58 13.64
CA PHE A 124 10.96 8.92 12.37
C PHE A 124 10.55 7.47 12.60
N ILE A 125 9.69 6.96 11.73
CA ILE A 125 9.41 5.52 11.65
C ILE A 125 10.36 4.92 10.64
N ASP A 126 11.14 3.93 11.07
CA ASP A 126 11.97 3.12 10.18
C ASP A 126 11.10 2.07 9.47
N CYS A 127 10.84 2.29 8.19
CA CYS A 127 10.10 1.40 7.31
C CYS A 127 11.03 0.62 6.36
N SER A 128 12.34 0.63 6.57
CA SER A 128 13.32 0.02 5.66
C SER A 128 13.17 -1.50 5.51
N ALA A 129 12.61 -2.16 6.53
CA ALA A 129 12.30 -3.59 6.52
C ALA A 129 10.90 -3.91 5.96
N TYR A 130 10.07 -2.91 5.65
CA TYR A 130 8.73 -3.09 5.10
C TYR A 130 8.77 -3.12 3.57
N GLY A 131 7.71 -3.65 2.96
CA GLY A 131 7.59 -3.71 1.51
C GLY A 131 7.13 -2.38 0.91
N LYS A 132 5.83 -2.16 0.89
CA LYS A 132 5.22 -0.97 0.31
C LYS A 132 3.87 -0.69 0.96
N GLY A 133 3.64 0.58 1.32
CA GLY A 133 2.37 0.92 1.95
C GLY A 133 2.30 2.34 2.46
N CYS A 134 1.53 2.52 3.53
CA CYS A 134 1.44 3.80 4.24
C CYS A 134 1.31 3.58 5.75
N VAL A 135 1.65 4.60 6.52
CA VAL A 135 1.51 4.60 7.98
C VAL A 135 0.61 5.74 8.42
N CYS A 136 -0.32 5.42 9.32
CA CYS A 136 -1.12 6.40 10.04
C CYS A 136 -0.72 6.43 11.51
N VAL A 137 -0.66 7.61 12.12
CA VAL A 137 -0.48 7.81 13.55
C VAL A 137 -1.69 8.55 14.12
N ASN A 138 -2.33 8.01 15.14
CA ASN A 138 -3.50 8.60 15.78
C ASN A 138 -4.59 9.05 14.77
N GLY A 139 -4.78 8.26 13.69
CA GLY A 139 -5.70 8.52 12.60
C GLY A 139 -5.20 9.49 11.52
N PHE A 140 -3.99 10.05 11.66
CA PHE A 140 -3.39 10.92 10.64
C PHE A 140 -2.46 10.12 9.73
N ASN A 141 -2.68 10.18 8.41
CA ASN A 141 -1.83 9.51 7.43
C ASN A 141 -0.53 10.30 7.22
N LEU A 142 0.60 9.72 7.66
CA LEU A 142 1.92 10.31 7.51
C LEU A 142 2.45 10.27 6.07
N GLY A 143 1.96 9.34 5.27
CA GLY A 143 2.43 9.15 3.90
C GLY A 143 2.78 7.71 3.59
N ARG A 144 3.49 7.53 2.49
CA ARG A 144 3.84 6.23 1.93
C ARG A 144 5.30 5.91 2.15
N TYR A 145 5.59 4.62 2.28
CA TYR A 145 6.93 4.06 2.23
C TYR A 145 7.02 3.03 1.11
N TRP A 146 8.25 2.76 0.65
CA TRP A 146 8.53 1.74 -0.34
C TRP A 146 9.96 1.21 -0.17
N SER A 147 10.14 -0.12 -0.17
CA SER A 147 11.44 -0.77 -0.05
C SER A 147 12.44 -0.35 -1.14
N GLN A 148 11.94 -0.06 -2.35
CA GLN A 148 12.75 0.44 -3.45
C GLN A 148 13.12 1.93 -3.31
N GLY A 149 12.63 2.60 -2.24
CA GLY A 149 12.89 4.02 -2.03
C GLY A 149 12.02 4.95 -2.89
N PRO A 150 12.28 6.27 -2.86
CA PRO A 150 13.28 6.90 -1.98
C PRO A 150 12.84 7.01 -0.52
N ILE A 151 11.55 6.74 -0.19
CA ILE A 151 11.01 6.96 1.16
C ILE A 151 10.99 5.63 1.91
N GLN A 152 11.95 5.45 2.79
CA GLN A 152 12.05 4.33 3.73
C GLN A 152 11.91 4.77 5.19
N TYR A 153 11.92 6.07 5.46
CA TYR A 153 11.72 6.67 6.77
C TYR A 153 10.62 7.70 6.71
N LEU A 154 9.65 7.62 7.61
CA LEU A 154 8.54 8.57 7.69
C LEU A 154 8.71 9.49 8.90
N TYR A 155 8.79 10.78 8.65
CA TYR A 155 8.85 11.79 9.71
C TYR A 155 7.53 11.86 10.49
N VAL A 156 7.63 11.85 11.80
CA VAL A 156 6.51 11.97 12.73
C VAL A 156 6.69 13.24 13.57
N PRO A 157 5.99 14.32 13.23
CA PRO A 157 5.99 15.52 14.05
C PRO A 157 5.44 15.24 15.46
N SER A 158 6.09 15.79 16.47
CA SER A 158 5.67 15.69 17.88
C SER A 158 4.22 16.14 18.11
N GLY A 159 3.71 17.05 17.29
CA GLY A 159 2.33 17.52 17.35
C GLY A 159 1.25 16.46 17.06
N PHE A 160 1.62 15.32 16.43
CA PHE A 160 0.73 14.18 16.24
C PHE A 160 0.87 13.12 17.32
N LEU A 161 1.88 13.25 18.19
CA LEU A 161 2.17 12.28 19.23
C LEU A 161 1.52 12.66 20.56
N LYS A 162 1.27 11.64 21.37
CA LYS A 162 0.71 11.70 22.73
C LYS A 162 1.53 10.75 23.62
N ALA A 163 1.19 10.66 24.90
CA ALA A 163 1.77 9.65 25.79
C ALA A 163 1.41 8.22 25.33
N HIS A 164 0.18 8.03 24.85
CA HIS A 164 -0.30 6.77 24.26
C HIS A 164 -0.71 6.97 22.80
N ASN A 165 -0.14 6.19 21.89
CA ASN A 165 -0.29 6.37 20.46
C ASN A 165 -0.74 5.07 19.78
N GLU A 166 -1.60 5.23 18.79
CA GLU A 166 -1.93 4.17 17.84
C GLU A 166 -1.22 4.42 16.52
N PHE A 167 -0.47 3.44 16.05
CA PHE A 167 0.07 3.41 14.70
C PHE A 167 -0.61 2.31 13.89
N VAL A 168 -1.04 2.65 12.68
CA VAL A 168 -1.62 1.69 11.74
C VAL A 168 -0.77 1.66 10.49
N VAL A 169 -0.20 0.50 10.19
CA VAL A 169 0.58 0.25 8.97
C VAL A 169 -0.29 -0.53 8.01
N PHE A 170 -0.49 -0.01 6.81
CA PHE A 170 -1.07 -0.73 5.68
C PHE A 170 0.05 -1.21 4.78
N GLU A 171 0.31 -2.51 4.77
CA GLU A 171 1.33 -3.15 3.96
C GLU A 171 0.68 -3.82 2.76
N THR A 172 1.15 -3.52 1.56
CA THR A 172 0.57 -3.99 0.29
C THR A 172 1.41 -5.03 -0.44
N GLU A 173 2.68 -5.18 -0.08
CA GLU A 173 3.50 -6.31 -0.51
C GLU A 173 3.35 -7.46 0.49
N SER A 174 3.75 -8.64 0.15
CA SER A 174 3.63 -9.80 1.05
C SER A 174 4.77 -9.84 2.08
N VAL A 175 5.04 -8.70 2.73
CA VAL A 175 6.09 -8.56 3.75
C VAL A 175 5.44 -8.44 5.12
N PRO A 176 5.79 -9.29 6.10
CA PRO A 176 5.28 -9.16 7.45
C PRO A 176 5.86 -7.92 8.14
N VAL A 177 5.02 -7.18 8.86
CA VAL A 177 5.45 -6.05 9.70
C VAL A 177 5.49 -6.52 11.15
N GLU A 178 6.65 -6.98 11.60
CA GLU A 178 6.81 -7.62 12.91
C GLU A 178 6.94 -6.61 14.05
N SER A 179 7.49 -5.43 13.78
CA SER A 179 7.72 -4.39 14.80
C SER A 179 7.62 -3.01 14.19
N LEU A 180 7.29 -2.03 15.02
CA LEU A 180 7.34 -0.60 14.70
C LEU A 180 8.55 0.00 15.41
N ASN A 181 9.50 0.55 14.64
CA ASN A 181 10.72 1.14 15.17
C ASN A 181 10.68 2.67 15.00
N LEU A 182 10.80 3.38 16.12
CA LEU A 182 10.95 4.83 16.14
C LEU A 182 12.45 5.16 16.29
N VAL A 183 12.94 6.06 15.45
CA VAL A 183 14.35 6.46 15.43
C VAL A 183 14.50 7.98 15.42
N ASP A 184 15.61 8.46 15.96
CA ASP A 184 15.86 9.91 16.08
C ASP A 184 16.25 10.54 14.74
N GLN A 185 16.86 9.76 13.85
CA GLN A 185 17.33 10.23 12.54
C GLN A 185 17.12 9.15 11.47
N PRO A 186 16.76 9.55 10.24
CA PRO A 186 16.71 8.63 9.11
C PRO A 186 18.13 8.25 8.66
N VAL A 187 18.27 7.02 8.18
CA VAL A 187 19.49 6.57 7.51
C VAL A 187 19.27 6.63 6.01
N TYR A 188 20.06 7.43 5.32
CA TYR A 188 20.05 7.48 3.86
C TYR A 188 21.18 6.61 3.32
N ARG A 189 20.88 5.77 2.34
CA ARG A 189 21.92 5.02 1.61
C ARG A 189 22.75 5.99 0.79
N SER A 190 24.06 5.75 0.70
CA SER A 190 24.92 6.46 -0.23
C SER A 190 24.69 5.97 -1.66
N GLU A 191 25.00 6.80 -2.66
CA GLU A 191 24.90 6.40 -4.07
C GLU A 191 25.74 5.14 -4.41
N GLU A 192 26.80 4.88 -3.65
CA GLU A 192 27.64 3.69 -3.79
C GLU A 192 26.93 2.42 -3.30
N GLU A 193 26.14 2.50 -2.23
CA GLU A 193 25.35 1.38 -1.70
C GLU A 193 24.10 1.07 -2.56
N GLU A 194 23.56 2.06 -3.28
CA GLU A 194 22.46 1.87 -4.23
C GLU A 194 22.91 1.17 -5.53
N ALA A 195 24.19 1.33 -5.90
CA ALA A 195 24.75 0.72 -7.11
C ALA A 195 25.12 -0.77 -6.93
N GLU A 196 25.22 -1.26 -5.69
CA GLU A 196 25.57 -2.64 -5.35
C GLU A 196 24.36 -3.51 -4.98
N ALA A 197 23.14 -2.95 -4.89
CA ALA A 197 21.91 -3.63 -4.51
C ALA A 197 21.02 -3.94 -5.74
#